data_f14d80aba5ea842fbb1ee19fedde9c92
#
_entry.id   f14d80aba5ea842fbb1ee19fedde9c92
#
_cell.length_a   1.000
_cell.length_b   1.000
_cell.length_c   1.000
_cell.angle_alpha   90.00
_cell.angle_beta   90.00
_cell.angle_gamma   90.00
#
_symmetry.space_group_name_H-M   'P 1'
#
loop_
_entity.id
_entity.type
_entity.pdbx_description
1 polymer ?
#
loop_
_entity_poly.entity_id
_entity_poly.type
_entity_poly.pdbx_seq_one_letter_code
_entity_poly.pdbx_strand_id
1 'polypeptide(L)'
;YMLGVRGANRFGQNLGFWSNSMKKTVTYVLVADGARARLYVNEGPGKGLHPLSGATHKADLHHHSRDVKSDKPGRSIDAGTGQRSSMEPHQDWHRFEKHKFAREMAQVLDAAAAGKAFDRLVLVAPPTTLGDLRMELGESTLKLVSGELAKDLTRHPEHELPQHLASVLAV
;
A
#
# COMPACT_ATOMS: atom_id res chain seq x y z
N TYR A 1 -12.77 44.21 70.97
CA TYR A 1 -11.86 43.11 70.97
C TYR A 1 -12.33 42.09 69.91
N MET A 2 -11.76 42.12 68.75
CA MET A 2 -10.76 41.24 68.33
C MET A 2 -11.21 39.88 67.77
N LEU A 3 -10.72 39.65 66.57
CA LEU A 3 -10.39 38.41 65.90
C LEU A 3 -11.53 37.82 65.09
N GLY A 4 -11.51 37.77 63.81
CA GLY A 4 -10.41 37.37 62.96
C GLY A 4 -10.49 35.88 62.69
N VAL A 5 -11.36 35.44 61.78
CA VAL A 5 -11.30 34.06 61.25
C VAL A 5 -11.12 34.12 59.74
N ARG A 6 -9.94 33.81 59.38
CA ARG A 6 -9.53 33.50 58.03
C ARG A 6 -10.10 32.14 57.64
N GLY A 7 -11.00 32.09 56.72
CA GLY A 7 -11.37 30.89 56.02
C GLY A 7 -10.64 30.86 54.67
N ALA A 8 -9.46 30.26 54.63
CA ALA A 8 -8.75 29.98 53.40
C ALA A 8 -9.39 28.77 52.75
N ASN A 9 -10.24 29.00 51.75
CA ASN A 9 -10.72 27.95 50.89
C ASN A 9 -9.62 27.68 49.79
N ARG A 10 -8.71 26.80 50.13
CA ARG A 10 -7.79 26.18 49.16
C ARG A 10 -8.49 24.97 48.54
N PHE A 11 -9.33 25.17 47.60
CA PHE A 11 -9.62 24.18 46.59
C PHE A 11 -9.02 24.61 45.29
N GLY A 12 -7.69 24.45 45.21
CA GLY A 12 -6.99 24.36 43.95
C GLY A 12 -7.44 23.10 43.23
N GLN A 13 -8.56 23.20 42.54
CA GLN A 13 -8.90 22.19 41.54
C GLN A 13 -7.94 22.36 40.36
N ASN A 14 -6.81 21.66 40.44
CA ASN A 14 -6.07 21.25 39.28
C ASN A 14 -6.99 20.34 38.47
N LEU A 15 -7.88 20.95 37.71
CA LEU A 15 -8.45 20.32 36.54
C LEU A 15 -7.29 20.18 35.57
N GLY A 16 -6.47 19.14 35.81
CA GLY A 16 -5.56 18.62 34.80
C GLY A 16 -6.42 18.37 33.58
N PHE A 17 -6.33 19.31 32.64
CA PHE A 17 -6.72 19.06 31.28
C PHE A 17 -5.90 17.85 30.83
N TRP A 18 -6.47 16.68 30.98
CA TRP A 18 -6.07 15.52 30.24
C TRP A 18 -6.35 15.87 28.77
N SER A 19 -5.46 16.64 28.21
CA SER A 19 -5.30 16.71 26.78
C SER A 19 -4.88 15.29 26.39
N ASN A 20 -5.87 14.40 26.31
CA ASN A 20 -5.72 13.15 25.63
C ASN A 20 -5.51 13.52 24.17
N SER A 21 -4.28 13.87 23.85
CA SER A 21 -3.78 13.94 22.49
C SER A 21 -3.95 12.52 21.97
N MET A 22 -5.15 12.20 21.48
CA MET A 22 -5.40 10.97 20.75
C MET A 22 -4.36 10.94 19.64
N LYS A 23 -3.34 10.13 19.83
CA LYS A 23 -2.30 9.96 18.84
C LYS A 23 -2.98 9.65 17.52
N LYS A 24 -2.88 10.58 16.59
CA LYS A 24 -3.50 10.48 15.27
C LYS A 24 -2.96 9.22 14.61
N THR A 25 -3.84 8.26 14.35
CA THR A 25 -3.45 7.03 13.67
C THR A 25 -3.43 7.30 12.18
N VAL A 26 -2.26 7.23 11.60
CA VAL A 26 -2.05 7.41 10.16
C VAL A 26 -2.12 6.05 9.48
N THR A 27 -3.04 5.91 8.52
CA THR A 27 -3.18 4.68 7.72
C THR A 27 -2.80 4.97 6.28
N TYR A 28 -1.85 4.20 5.74
CA TYR A 28 -1.57 4.19 4.32
C TYR A 28 -2.44 3.16 3.61
N VAL A 29 -2.91 3.51 2.42
CA VAL A 29 -3.70 2.63 1.56
C VAL A 29 -2.99 2.51 0.22
N LEU A 30 -2.50 1.33 -0.09
CA LEU A 30 -1.93 1.00 -1.39
C LEU A 30 -3.03 0.40 -2.28
N VAL A 31 -3.27 1.02 -3.43
CA VAL A 31 -4.16 0.49 -4.49
C VAL A 31 -3.30 0.13 -5.68
N ALA A 32 -3.18 -1.17 -6.00
CA ALA A 32 -2.27 -1.66 -7.05
C ALA A 32 -2.90 -2.74 -7.94
N ASP A 33 -2.40 -2.91 -9.16
CA ASP A 33 -2.83 -3.97 -10.11
C ASP A 33 -1.67 -4.83 -10.65
N GLY A 34 -0.46 -4.62 -10.14
CA GLY A 34 0.76 -5.30 -10.60
C GLY A 34 1.52 -4.57 -11.70
N ALA A 35 0.99 -3.45 -12.20
CA ALA A 35 1.65 -2.55 -13.15
C ALA A 35 1.51 -1.09 -12.75
N ARG A 36 0.53 -0.77 -11.92
CA ARG A 36 0.22 0.57 -11.43
C ARG A 36 -0.02 0.51 -9.94
N ALA A 37 0.38 1.56 -9.25
CA ALA A 37 0.05 1.74 -7.85
C ALA A 37 -0.28 3.21 -7.57
N ARG A 38 -1.22 3.41 -6.66
CA ARG A 38 -1.57 4.71 -6.08
C ARG A 38 -1.54 4.56 -4.58
N LEU A 39 -0.89 5.49 -3.92
CA LEU A 39 -0.81 5.52 -2.47
C LEU A 39 -1.68 6.64 -1.92
N TYR A 40 -2.44 6.33 -0.90
CA TYR A 40 -3.31 7.28 -0.20
C TYR A 40 -2.98 7.28 1.29
N VAL A 41 -3.30 8.38 1.94
CA VAL A 41 -3.24 8.53 3.39
C VAL A 41 -4.62 8.81 3.95
N ASN A 42 -4.96 8.12 5.03
CA ASN A 42 -6.11 8.42 5.89
C ASN A 42 -5.56 8.76 7.28
N GLU A 43 -5.97 9.92 7.79
CA GLU A 43 -5.49 10.45 9.06
C GLU A 43 -6.45 10.20 10.22
N GLY A 44 -7.32 9.22 10.06
CA GLY A 44 -8.31 8.80 11.05
C GLY A 44 -9.73 8.77 10.51
N PRO A 45 -10.69 8.24 11.29
CA PRO A 45 -12.08 8.12 10.90
C PRO A 45 -12.69 9.47 10.50
N GLY A 46 -13.41 9.51 9.38
CA GLY A 46 -14.06 10.72 8.88
C GLY A 46 -13.12 11.77 8.28
N LYS A 47 -11.84 11.44 8.10
CA LYS A 47 -10.85 12.36 7.50
C LYS A 47 -10.70 12.16 5.98
N GLY A 48 -11.35 11.14 5.43
CA GLY A 48 -11.28 10.83 4.01
C GLY A 48 -9.94 10.21 3.59
N LEU A 49 -9.80 10.03 2.29
CA LEU A 49 -8.57 9.55 1.65
C LEU A 49 -7.93 10.70 0.88
N HIS A 50 -6.65 10.91 1.10
CA HIS A 50 -5.88 11.93 0.40
C HIS A 50 -4.77 11.26 -0.41
N PRO A 51 -4.62 11.57 -1.70
CA PRO A 51 -3.53 11.02 -2.50
C PRO A 51 -2.19 11.52 -1.96
N LEU A 52 -1.24 10.59 -1.84
CA LEU A 52 0.13 10.95 -1.47
C LEU A 52 0.82 11.51 -2.71
N SER A 53 1.28 12.77 -2.64
CA SER A 53 1.93 13.44 -3.76
C SER A 53 3.18 12.67 -4.21
N GLY A 54 3.30 12.39 -5.51
CA GLY A 54 4.42 11.64 -6.08
C GLY A 54 4.35 10.13 -5.94
N ALA A 55 3.30 9.58 -5.36
CA ALA A 55 3.14 8.14 -5.09
C ALA A 55 2.26 7.42 -6.13
N THR A 56 2.19 7.93 -7.34
CA THR A 56 1.67 7.16 -8.48
C THR A 56 2.84 6.47 -9.16
N HIS A 57 2.95 5.16 -8.94
CA HIS A 57 3.97 4.33 -9.59
C HIS A 57 3.34 3.59 -10.78
N LYS A 58 4.05 3.60 -11.90
CA LYS A 58 3.71 2.82 -13.09
C LYS A 58 4.93 1.99 -13.45
N ALA A 59 4.73 0.69 -13.63
CA ALA A 59 5.76 -0.15 -14.20
C ALA A 59 6.03 0.30 -15.63
N ASP A 60 7.30 0.42 -15.98
CA ASP A 60 7.73 0.76 -17.33
C ASP A 60 7.63 -0.48 -18.24
N LEU A 61 6.40 -0.86 -18.57
CA LEU A 61 6.12 -2.02 -19.42
C LEU A 61 6.53 -1.80 -20.89
N HIS A 62 6.99 -0.59 -21.23
CA HIS A 62 7.24 -0.20 -22.62
C HIS A 62 8.69 -0.35 -23.09
N HIS A 63 9.68 -0.52 -22.20
CA HIS A 63 11.07 -0.53 -22.62
C HIS A 63 11.57 -1.82 -23.27
N HIS A 64 10.86 -2.95 -23.10
CA HIS A 64 11.36 -4.23 -23.64
C HIS A 64 10.63 -4.79 -24.86
N SER A 65 9.51 -4.21 -25.28
CA SER A 65 8.85 -4.69 -26.51
C SER A 65 9.58 -4.28 -27.79
N ARG A 66 10.53 -3.36 -27.73
CA ARG A 66 11.36 -2.95 -28.90
C ARG A 66 12.65 -3.74 -29.02
N ASP A 67 13.24 -4.19 -27.91
CA ASP A 67 14.53 -4.90 -27.96
C ASP A 67 14.39 -6.41 -28.22
N VAL A 68 13.22 -7.00 -27.96
CA VAL A 68 12.98 -8.43 -28.23
C VAL A 68 12.67 -8.73 -29.69
N LYS A 69 12.53 -7.71 -30.55
CA LYS A 69 12.29 -7.91 -31.99
C LYS A 69 13.54 -8.07 -32.84
N SER A 70 14.73 -8.06 -32.26
CA SER A 70 15.96 -8.12 -33.03
C SER A 70 16.59 -9.52 -33.15
N ASP A 71 16.11 -10.52 -32.43
CA ASP A 71 16.54 -11.90 -32.65
C ASP A 71 15.56 -12.63 -33.57
N LYS A 72 15.89 -12.66 -34.85
CA LYS A 72 15.27 -13.59 -35.80
C LYS A 72 15.49 -15.01 -35.30
N PRO A 73 14.41 -15.84 -35.16
CA PRO A 73 14.61 -17.25 -34.87
C PRO A 73 15.34 -17.90 -36.01
N GLY A 74 16.58 -18.31 -35.78
CA GLY A 74 17.27 -19.23 -36.65
C GLY A 74 16.40 -20.49 -36.74
N ARG A 75 16.02 -20.88 -37.99
CA ARG A 75 15.41 -22.17 -38.27
C ARG A 75 16.36 -23.27 -37.87
N SER A 76 16.19 -23.85 -36.72
CA SER A 76 16.66 -25.18 -36.38
C SER A 76 15.49 -26.13 -36.60
N ILE A 77 15.53 -26.86 -37.72
CA ILE A 77 14.64 -28.00 -37.96
C ILE A 77 15.29 -29.16 -37.26
N ASP A 78 14.84 -29.49 -36.06
CA ASP A 78 15.15 -30.76 -35.44
C ASP A 78 13.90 -31.65 -35.58
N ALA A 79 14.05 -32.63 -36.45
CA ALA A 79 13.06 -33.65 -36.71
C ALA A 79 13.17 -34.73 -35.62
N GLY A 80 12.26 -34.75 -34.70
CA GLY A 80 12.13 -35.89 -33.79
C GLY A 80 11.56 -35.54 -32.44
N THR A 81 10.34 -36.05 -32.23
CA THR A 81 9.55 -36.12 -30.99
C THR A 81 8.66 -34.93 -30.69
N GLY A 82 7.37 -35.17 -31.02
CA GLY A 82 6.28 -34.22 -30.75
C GLY A 82 5.95 -34.08 -29.27
N GLN A 83 6.63 -33.19 -28.62
CA GLN A 83 6.14 -32.55 -27.41
C GLN A 83 6.18 -31.04 -27.64
N ARG A 84 5.01 -30.50 -28.00
CA ARG A 84 4.78 -29.06 -28.00
C ARG A 84 4.73 -28.60 -26.56
N SER A 85 5.89 -28.30 -25.99
CA SER A 85 6.04 -27.47 -24.81
C SER A 85 6.32 -26.03 -25.29
N SER A 86 5.34 -25.42 -25.93
CA SER A 86 5.39 -23.97 -26.11
C SER A 86 4.87 -23.34 -24.82
N MET A 87 5.65 -23.35 -23.78
CA MET A 87 5.56 -22.34 -22.74
C MET A 87 5.85 -21.02 -23.44
N GLU A 88 4.83 -20.18 -23.55
CA GLU A 88 4.93 -18.92 -24.24
C GLU A 88 5.88 -18.01 -23.46
N PRO A 89 7.02 -17.56 -24.03
CA PRO A 89 7.97 -16.67 -23.34
C PRO A 89 7.35 -15.37 -22.85
N HIS A 90 6.20 -14.99 -23.41
CA HIS A 90 5.48 -13.77 -23.06
C HIS A 90 4.78 -13.85 -21.69
N GLN A 91 4.29 -15.01 -21.26
CA GLN A 91 3.63 -15.14 -19.96
C GLN A 91 4.62 -15.07 -18.80
N ASP A 92 5.80 -15.67 -18.98
CA ASP A 92 6.86 -15.64 -17.96
C ASP A 92 7.40 -14.22 -17.77
N TRP A 93 7.53 -13.47 -18.86
CA TRP A 93 7.99 -12.09 -18.79
C TRP A 93 7.01 -11.16 -18.09
N HIS A 94 5.71 -11.26 -18.39
CA HIS A 94 4.68 -10.47 -17.70
C HIS A 94 4.60 -10.80 -16.20
N ARG A 95 4.81 -12.05 -15.84
CA ARG A 95 4.85 -12.47 -14.45
C ARG A 95 6.08 -11.90 -13.74
N PHE A 96 7.24 -11.95 -14.38
CA PHE A 96 8.47 -11.35 -13.87
C PHE A 96 8.33 -9.84 -13.61
N GLU A 97 7.74 -9.09 -14.53
CA GLU A 97 7.52 -7.65 -14.38
C GLU A 97 6.55 -7.34 -13.23
N LYS A 98 5.52 -8.16 -13.02
CA LYS A 98 4.61 -8.00 -11.88
C LYS A 98 5.31 -8.24 -10.54
N HIS A 99 6.16 -9.24 -10.44
CA HIS A 99 6.96 -9.49 -9.25
C HIS A 99 7.96 -8.35 -8.98
N LYS A 100 8.62 -7.88 -10.03
CA LYS A 100 9.52 -6.73 -9.93
C LYS A 100 8.79 -5.50 -9.42
N PHE A 101 7.62 -5.22 -9.97
CA PHE A 101 6.78 -4.11 -9.52
C PHE A 101 6.34 -4.27 -8.04
N ALA A 102 5.93 -5.47 -7.63
CA ALA A 102 5.58 -5.75 -6.23
C ALA A 102 6.77 -5.51 -5.29
N ARG A 103 7.98 -5.90 -5.70
CA ARG A 103 9.22 -5.64 -4.96
C ARG A 103 9.51 -4.15 -4.83
N GLU A 104 9.37 -3.38 -5.90
CA GLU A 104 9.56 -1.93 -5.88
C GLU A 104 8.57 -1.26 -4.92
N MET A 105 7.30 -1.67 -4.95
CA MET A 105 6.29 -1.16 -4.02
C MET A 105 6.57 -1.55 -2.57
N ALA A 106 7.02 -2.78 -2.34
CA ALA A 106 7.41 -3.24 -1.02
C ALA A 106 8.56 -2.40 -0.45
N GLN A 107 9.57 -2.09 -1.26
CA GLN A 107 10.70 -1.23 -0.84
C GLN A 107 10.23 0.17 -0.44
N VAL A 108 9.31 0.77 -1.20
CA VAL A 108 8.73 2.08 -0.87
C VAL A 108 7.99 2.04 0.46
N LEU A 109 7.17 1.00 0.68
CA LEU A 109 6.41 0.83 1.91
C LEU A 109 7.31 0.52 3.11
N ASP A 110 8.32 -0.31 2.94
CA ASP A 110 9.29 -0.65 3.99
C ASP A 110 10.10 0.58 4.43
N ALA A 111 10.53 1.40 3.48
CA ALA A 111 11.20 2.66 3.77
C ALA A 111 10.30 3.64 4.54
N ALA A 112 9.03 3.76 4.14
CA ALA A 112 8.04 4.59 4.81
C ALA A 112 7.73 4.06 6.23
N ALA A 113 7.62 2.75 6.40
CA ALA A 113 7.42 2.11 7.71
C ALA A 113 8.60 2.33 8.64
N ALA A 114 9.83 2.17 8.14
CA ALA A 114 11.06 2.46 8.88
C ALA A 114 11.13 3.92 9.33
N GLY A 115 10.67 4.85 8.50
CA GLY A 115 10.54 6.27 8.81
C GLY A 115 9.33 6.61 9.70
N LYS A 116 8.52 5.62 10.13
CA LYS A 116 7.29 5.80 10.91
C LYS A 116 6.30 6.78 10.25
N ALA A 117 6.21 6.74 8.92
CA ALA A 117 5.30 7.58 8.16
C ALA A 117 3.83 7.18 8.34
N PHE A 118 3.57 5.94 8.75
CA PHE A 118 2.23 5.42 9.03
C PHE A 118 2.24 4.43 10.21
N ASP A 119 1.07 4.25 10.82
CA ASP A 119 0.84 3.29 11.90
C ASP A 119 0.13 2.02 11.39
N ARG A 120 -0.61 2.13 10.30
CA ARG A 120 -1.37 1.03 9.68
C ARG A 120 -1.23 1.06 8.16
N LEU A 121 -1.33 -0.12 7.57
CA LEU A 121 -1.29 -0.31 6.12
C LEU A 121 -2.52 -1.11 5.68
N VAL A 122 -3.17 -0.65 4.62
CA VAL A 122 -4.23 -1.39 3.91
C VAL A 122 -3.75 -1.68 2.50
N LEU A 123 -3.85 -2.94 2.09
CA LEU A 123 -3.46 -3.39 0.75
C LEU A 123 -4.71 -3.67 -0.08
N VAL A 124 -4.80 -3.06 -1.25
CA VAL A 124 -5.90 -3.24 -2.21
C VAL A 124 -5.32 -3.62 -3.56
N ALA A 125 -5.47 -4.88 -3.94
CA ALA A 125 -4.95 -5.39 -5.20
C ALA A 125 -5.64 -6.70 -5.58
N PRO A 126 -5.53 -7.15 -6.85
CA PRO A 126 -5.94 -8.51 -7.23
C PRO A 126 -5.25 -9.58 -6.38
N PRO A 127 -5.85 -10.78 -6.20
CA PRO A 127 -5.30 -11.82 -5.32
C PRO A 127 -3.85 -12.19 -5.60
N THR A 128 -3.45 -12.24 -6.87
CA THR A 128 -2.07 -12.54 -7.28
C THR A 128 -1.11 -11.46 -6.82
N THR A 129 -1.44 -10.20 -7.04
CA THR A 129 -0.61 -9.05 -6.63
C THR A 129 -0.52 -8.93 -5.11
N LEU A 130 -1.62 -9.24 -4.38
CA LEU A 130 -1.57 -9.31 -2.90
C LEU A 130 -0.59 -10.40 -2.43
N GLY A 131 -0.60 -11.57 -3.09
CA GLY A 131 0.37 -12.63 -2.81
C GLY A 131 1.81 -12.18 -3.02
N ASP A 132 2.08 -11.53 -4.15
CA ASP A 132 3.41 -11.02 -4.49
C ASP A 132 3.86 -9.95 -3.48
N LEU A 133 2.98 -9.00 -3.12
CA LEU A 133 3.28 -7.98 -2.12
C LEU A 133 3.60 -8.58 -0.74
N ARG A 134 2.83 -9.59 -0.29
CA ARG A 134 3.12 -10.27 0.99
C ARG A 134 4.47 -10.97 1.01
N MET A 135 4.92 -11.49 -0.13
CA MET A 135 6.22 -12.15 -0.22
C MET A 135 7.39 -11.16 -0.19
N GLU A 136 7.19 -9.96 -0.73
CA GLU A 136 8.25 -8.96 -0.87
C GLU A 136 8.31 -7.97 0.30
N LEU A 137 7.20 -7.77 1.04
CA LEU A 137 7.16 -6.87 2.20
C LEU A 137 7.98 -7.42 3.37
N GLY A 138 8.74 -6.53 4.00
CA GLY A 138 9.46 -6.85 5.23
C GLY A 138 8.54 -7.20 6.40
N GLU A 139 9.00 -8.05 7.31
CA GLU A 139 8.22 -8.53 8.46
C GLU A 139 7.67 -7.39 9.33
N SER A 140 8.44 -6.32 9.51
CA SER A 140 8.01 -5.13 10.26
C SER A 140 6.84 -4.42 9.62
N THR A 141 6.83 -4.31 8.29
CA THR A 141 5.75 -3.69 7.52
C THR A 141 4.52 -4.60 7.46
N LEU A 142 4.71 -5.91 7.32
CA LEU A 142 3.63 -6.89 7.37
C LEU A 142 2.84 -6.82 8.69
N LYS A 143 3.50 -6.57 9.82
CA LYS A 143 2.84 -6.36 11.13
C LYS A 143 1.95 -5.12 11.18
N LEU A 144 2.18 -4.15 10.30
CA LEU A 144 1.36 -2.95 10.19
C LEU A 144 0.17 -3.13 9.24
N VAL A 145 0.10 -4.23 8.49
CA VAL A 145 -1.05 -4.52 7.62
C VAL A 145 -2.27 -4.79 8.48
N SER A 146 -3.22 -3.87 8.43
CA SER A 146 -4.46 -3.93 9.21
C SER A 146 -5.66 -4.42 8.40
N GLY A 147 -5.56 -4.45 7.08
CA GLY A 147 -6.62 -4.92 6.20
C GLY A 147 -6.13 -5.17 4.78
N GLU A 148 -6.83 -6.06 4.10
CA GLU A 148 -6.57 -6.40 2.71
C GLU A 148 -7.88 -6.51 1.94
N LEU A 149 -7.88 -6.02 0.71
CA LEU A 149 -9.03 -6.10 -0.18
C LEU A 149 -8.59 -6.67 -1.53
N ALA A 150 -9.09 -7.86 -1.85
CA ALA A 150 -8.75 -8.58 -3.08
C ALA A 150 -9.57 -8.04 -4.28
N LYS A 151 -9.36 -6.78 -4.65
CA LYS A 151 -10.03 -6.09 -5.77
C LYS A 151 -9.06 -5.21 -6.55
N ASP A 152 -9.25 -5.11 -7.85
CA ASP A 152 -8.59 -4.10 -8.67
C ASP A 152 -9.40 -2.80 -8.64
N LEU A 153 -8.92 -1.83 -7.89
CA LEU A 153 -9.50 -0.49 -7.82
C LEU A 153 -8.63 0.58 -8.50
N THR A 154 -7.59 0.19 -9.24
CA THR A 154 -6.65 1.13 -9.86
C THR A 154 -7.30 2.04 -10.91
N ARG A 155 -8.41 1.63 -11.48
CA ARG A 155 -9.16 2.38 -12.50
C ARG A 155 -10.33 3.17 -11.93
N HIS A 156 -10.66 2.96 -10.64
CA HIS A 156 -11.77 3.69 -10.01
C HIS A 156 -11.35 5.12 -9.68
N PRO A 157 -12.28 6.07 -9.81
CA PRO A 157 -12.04 7.44 -9.39
C PRO A 157 -11.86 7.53 -7.87
N GLU A 158 -11.09 8.50 -7.42
CA GLU A 158 -10.72 8.64 -6.00
C GLU A 158 -11.92 8.77 -5.07
N HIS A 159 -12.96 9.48 -5.51
CA HIS A 159 -14.17 9.70 -4.72
C HIS A 159 -15.01 8.44 -4.47
N GLU A 160 -14.82 7.39 -5.24
CA GLU A 160 -15.50 6.09 -5.05
C GLU A 160 -14.72 5.14 -4.12
N LEU A 161 -13.42 5.35 -3.95
CA LEU A 161 -12.57 4.48 -3.12
C LEU A 161 -13.07 4.32 -1.69
N PRO A 162 -13.55 5.36 -0.98
CA PRO A 162 -14.07 5.23 0.38
C PRO A 162 -15.17 4.19 0.51
N GLN A 163 -16.09 4.12 -0.46
CA GLN A 163 -17.20 3.15 -0.45
C GLN A 163 -16.69 1.71 -0.57
N HIS A 164 -15.68 1.49 -1.40
CA HIS A 164 -15.07 0.17 -1.58
C HIS A 164 -14.22 -0.25 -0.37
N LEU A 165 -13.65 0.69 0.35
CA LEU A 165 -12.78 0.46 1.49
C LEU A 165 -13.54 0.33 2.82
N ALA A 166 -14.83 0.61 2.86
CA ALA A 166 -15.63 0.63 4.09
C ALA A 166 -15.57 -0.68 4.90
N SER A 167 -15.26 -1.82 4.26
CA SER A 167 -15.09 -3.10 4.93
C SER A 167 -13.76 -3.29 5.65
N VAL A 168 -12.74 -2.51 5.28
CA VAL A 168 -11.35 -2.66 5.79
C VAL A 168 -10.81 -1.38 6.45
N LEU A 169 -11.46 -0.25 6.22
CA LEU A 169 -11.04 1.05 6.74
C LEU A 169 -12.27 1.94 7.00
N ALA A 170 -12.34 2.54 8.18
CA ALA A 170 -13.28 3.62 8.44
C ALA A 170 -12.72 4.93 7.85
N VAL A 171 -13.31 5.39 6.76
CA VAL A 171 -12.87 6.57 5.99
C VAL A 171 -13.73 7.78 6.32
#